data_c851b04bccafb96d6a95757e644bb9ba
#
_entry.id   c851b04bccafb96d6a95757e644bb9ba
#
_cell.length_a   1.000
_cell.length_b   1.000
_cell.length_c   1.000
_cell.angle_alpha   90.00
_cell.angle_beta   90.00
_cell.angle_gamma   90.00
#
_symmetry.space_group_name_H-M   'P 1'
#
loop_
_entity.id
_entity.type
_entity.pdbx_description
1 polymer ?
#
loop_
_entity_poly.entity_id
_entity_poly.type
_entity_poly.pdbx_seq_one_letter_code
_entity_poly.pdbx_strand_id
1 'polypeptide(L)'
;MDLNTKFTPQNWPEHAEQATMEGKNKFVGFWIFLSCEVVLFASLFATYLALKDSGPAGMDLAKYSTKALYELPLAFAMTMILLTSSLTSVYAMYHMKNFNFKGVQTWMGITVILGLCFLGLEIYEFYHYVHAGFGYRHSAFSSAFFTLVGTHGLHVIIGLVWISCLIFRNMKRGLNLYNAPKYFVASLYWHFIDVVWVFIFTVVYLMGVLG
;
A
#
# COMPACT_ATOMS: atom_id res chain seq x y z
N MET A 1 18.61 -18.54 -21.58
CA MET A 1 19.62 -17.84 -20.78
C MET A 1 19.83 -18.66 -19.51
N ASP A 2 21.06 -19.18 -19.30
CA ASP A 2 21.33 -20.08 -18.17
C ASP A 2 21.26 -19.36 -16.85
N LEU A 3 20.48 -19.92 -15.90
CA LEU A 3 20.29 -19.39 -14.54
C LEU A 3 21.59 -19.42 -13.70
N ASN A 4 22.62 -20.13 -14.17
CA ASN A 4 23.93 -20.29 -13.52
C ASN A 4 24.98 -19.26 -13.97
N THR A 5 24.68 -18.36 -14.90
CA THR A 5 25.62 -17.31 -15.32
C THR A 5 25.86 -16.34 -14.17
N LYS A 6 27.13 -16.14 -13.78
CA LYS A 6 27.48 -15.08 -12.83
C LYS A 6 27.27 -13.73 -13.51
N PHE A 7 26.27 -12.98 -13.03
CA PHE A 7 26.00 -11.64 -13.53
C PHE A 7 26.98 -10.63 -12.93
N THR A 8 27.42 -9.73 -13.80
CA THR A 8 28.26 -8.58 -13.46
C THR A 8 27.52 -7.30 -13.89
N PRO A 9 27.92 -6.11 -13.42
CA PRO A 9 27.28 -4.88 -13.85
C PRO A 9 27.29 -4.67 -15.38
N GLN A 10 28.23 -5.28 -16.09
CA GLN A 10 28.38 -5.14 -17.54
C GLN A 10 27.44 -6.03 -18.37
N ASN A 11 27.00 -7.17 -17.80
CA ASN A 11 26.10 -8.14 -18.47
C ASN A 11 24.71 -8.20 -17.84
N TRP A 12 24.37 -7.27 -16.92
CA TRP A 12 23.05 -7.19 -16.30
C TRP A 12 22.03 -6.63 -17.30
N PRO A 13 20.92 -7.33 -17.56
CA PRO A 13 19.91 -6.84 -18.50
C PRO A 13 19.18 -5.61 -17.93
N GLU A 14 18.86 -4.65 -18.80
CA GLU A 14 18.13 -3.44 -18.43
C GLU A 14 16.75 -3.74 -17.81
N HIS A 15 16.07 -4.79 -18.31
CA HIS A 15 14.80 -5.29 -17.80
C HIS A 15 14.98 -6.68 -17.18
N ALA A 16 15.74 -6.74 -16.09
CA ALA A 16 16.04 -7.98 -15.38
C ALA A 16 14.76 -8.70 -14.88
N GLU A 17 13.70 -7.95 -14.58
CA GLU A 17 12.42 -8.46 -14.15
C GLU A 17 11.67 -9.25 -15.22
N GLN A 18 11.96 -9.00 -16.51
CA GLN A 18 11.33 -9.64 -17.66
C GLN A 18 12.34 -10.46 -18.52
N ALA A 19 13.57 -10.57 -18.07
CA ALA A 19 14.63 -11.23 -18.84
C ALA A 19 14.42 -12.74 -19.00
N THR A 20 13.56 -13.36 -18.17
CA THR A 20 13.22 -14.79 -18.22
C THR A 20 11.73 -14.98 -18.48
N MET A 21 11.36 -16.14 -19.07
CA MET A 21 9.95 -16.51 -19.24
C MET A 21 9.22 -16.58 -17.88
N GLU A 22 9.88 -17.07 -16.85
CA GLU A 22 9.33 -17.09 -15.48
C GLU A 22 9.08 -15.67 -14.96
N GLY A 23 9.98 -14.71 -15.22
CA GLY A 23 9.80 -13.31 -14.87
C GLY A 23 8.60 -12.68 -15.59
N LYS A 24 8.47 -12.92 -16.90
CA LYS A 24 7.30 -12.43 -17.68
C LYS A 24 5.99 -13.02 -17.17
N ASN A 25 5.94 -14.30 -16.87
CA ASN A 25 4.73 -14.95 -16.35
C ASN A 25 4.35 -14.41 -14.98
N LYS A 26 5.31 -14.15 -14.09
CA LYS A 26 5.07 -13.50 -12.78
C LYS A 26 4.52 -12.10 -12.96
N PHE A 27 5.05 -11.34 -13.89
CA PHE A 27 4.60 -9.98 -14.18
C PHE A 27 3.16 -9.96 -14.69
N VAL A 28 2.84 -10.78 -15.71
CA VAL A 28 1.47 -10.85 -16.27
C VAL A 28 0.46 -11.37 -15.23
N GLY A 29 0.81 -12.45 -14.52
CA GLY A 29 -0.04 -13.00 -13.46
C GLY A 29 -0.32 -11.99 -12.35
N PHE A 30 0.67 -11.15 -12.03
CA PHE A 30 0.50 -10.11 -11.03
C PHE A 30 -0.41 -8.96 -11.51
N TRP A 31 -0.38 -8.58 -12.78
CA TRP A 31 -1.32 -7.61 -13.34
C TRP A 31 -2.76 -8.09 -13.29
N ILE A 32 -2.99 -9.39 -13.55
CA ILE A 32 -4.32 -10.00 -13.40
C ILE A 32 -4.78 -9.91 -11.94
N PHE A 33 -3.88 -10.23 -10.99
CA PHE A 33 -4.16 -10.09 -9.55
C PHE A 33 -4.52 -8.64 -9.20
N LEU A 34 -3.73 -7.65 -9.62
CA LEU A 34 -4.04 -6.22 -9.37
C LEU A 34 -5.39 -5.80 -9.94
N SER A 35 -5.78 -6.33 -11.11
CA SER A 35 -7.09 -6.05 -11.68
C SER A 35 -8.23 -6.55 -10.80
N CYS A 36 -8.08 -7.71 -10.17
CA CYS A 36 -9.04 -8.22 -9.19
C CYS A 36 -9.10 -7.32 -7.94
N GLU A 37 -7.95 -6.84 -7.46
CA GLU A 37 -7.89 -5.93 -6.31
C GLU A 37 -8.55 -4.57 -6.61
N VAL A 38 -8.40 -4.05 -7.82
CA VAL A 38 -9.11 -2.82 -8.26
C VAL A 38 -10.62 -3.01 -8.15
N VAL A 39 -11.16 -4.14 -8.60
CA VAL A 39 -12.61 -4.44 -8.52
C VAL A 39 -13.05 -4.55 -7.06
N LEU A 40 -12.25 -5.19 -6.21
CA LEU A 40 -12.52 -5.30 -4.77
C LEU A 40 -12.62 -3.91 -4.14
N PHE A 41 -11.61 -3.06 -4.29
CA PHE A 41 -11.64 -1.71 -3.74
C PHE A 41 -12.74 -0.84 -4.35
N ALA A 42 -12.99 -0.94 -5.66
CA ALA A 42 -14.10 -0.23 -6.30
C ALA A 42 -15.45 -0.58 -5.68
N SER A 43 -15.70 -1.85 -5.37
CA SER A 43 -16.93 -2.29 -4.70
C SER A 43 -17.03 -1.74 -3.26
N LEU A 44 -15.91 -1.68 -2.52
CA LEU A 44 -15.87 -1.10 -1.18
C LEU A 44 -16.12 0.41 -1.22
N PHE A 45 -15.54 1.14 -2.17
CA PHE A 45 -15.83 2.57 -2.38
C PHE A 45 -17.29 2.81 -2.74
N ALA A 46 -17.85 2.02 -3.64
CA ALA A 46 -19.26 2.11 -4.01
C ALA A 46 -20.17 1.88 -2.80
N THR A 47 -19.87 0.87 -1.98
CA THR A 47 -20.61 0.59 -0.74
C THR A 47 -20.49 1.76 0.25
N TYR A 48 -19.29 2.31 0.45
CA TYR A 48 -19.08 3.47 1.31
C TYR A 48 -19.90 4.68 0.82
N LEU A 49 -19.87 5.01 -0.47
CA LEU A 49 -20.62 6.13 -1.03
C LEU A 49 -22.14 5.92 -0.95
N ALA A 50 -22.62 4.70 -1.12
CA ALA A 50 -24.04 4.37 -0.99
C ALA A 50 -24.56 4.50 0.45
N LEU A 51 -23.68 4.25 1.44
CA LEU A 51 -24.04 4.25 2.86
C LEU A 51 -23.68 5.54 3.60
N LYS A 52 -22.98 6.49 2.95
CA LYS A 52 -22.50 7.71 3.61
C LYS A 52 -23.63 8.55 4.24
N ASP A 53 -24.83 8.52 3.67
CA ASP A 53 -26.01 9.25 4.14
C ASP A 53 -27.00 8.36 4.94
N SER A 54 -26.64 7.09 5.21
CA SER A 54 -27.48 6.11 5.91
C SER A 54 -27.24 6.14 7.42
N GLY A 55 -27.47 7.28 8.05
CA GLY A 55 -27.45 7.40 9.50
C GLY A 55 -28.80 7.20 10.18
N PRO A 56 -28.87 6.89 11.50
CA PRO A 56 -30.11 6.86 12.23
C PRO A 56 -30.81 8.23 12.12
N ALA A 57 -32.11 8.22 11.82
CA ALA A 57 -32.90 9.42 11.74
C ALA A 57 -32.81 10.22 13.07
N GLY A 58 -32.24 11.43 13.02
CA GLY A 58 -32.09 12.32 14.18
C GLY A 58 -30.66 12.51 14.69
N MET A 59 -29.69 11.80 14.18
CA MET A 59 -28.29 12.10 14.46
C MET A 59 -27.72 12.82 13.24
N ASP A 60 -27.35 14.11 13.39
CA ASP A 60 -26.59 14.85 12.39
C ASP A 60 -25.24 14.14 12.19
N LEU A 61 -25.22 13.10 11.34
CA LEU A 61 -24.01 12.38 10.94
C LEU A 61 -22.99 13.32 10.31
N ALA A 62 -23.43 14.37 9.63
CA ALA A 62 -22.60 15.47 9.18
C ALA A 62 -21.87 16.16 10.33
N LYS A 63 -22.44 16.24 11.51
CA LYS A 63 -21.83 16.87 12.69
C LYS A 63 -20.86 15.96 13.45
N TYR A 64 -21.11 14.64 13.46
CA TYR A 64 -20.21 13.65 14.09
C TYR A 64 -19.18 13.08 13.13
N SER A 65 -19.48 13.06 11.83
CA SER A 65 -18.65 12.41 10.81
C SER A 65 -17.51 13.27 10.29
N THR A 66 -17.67 14.60 10.19
CA THR A 66 -16.76 15.32 9.27
C THR A 66 -15.88 16.40 9.88
N LYS A 67 -16.29 17.11 10.91
CA LYS A 67 -15.48 18.22 11.46
C LYS A 67 -14.82 17.95 12.81
N ALA A 68 -15.37 17.03 13.60
CA ALA A 68 -14.86 16.72 14.94
C ALA A 68 -14.06 15.41 14.99
N LEU A 69 -14.27 14.50 14.03
CA LEU A 69 -13.67 13.16 14.04
C LEU A 69 -12.42 13.07 13.17
N TYR A 70 -12.41 13.70 11.98
CA TYR A 70 -11.26 13.61 11.08
C TYR A 70 -10.21 14.68 11.41
N GLU A 71 -9.11 14.23 12.00
CA GLU A 71 -7.90 15.04 12.10
C GLU A 71 -7.25 15.13 10.70
N LEU A 72 -7.75 16.04 9.86
CA LEU A 72 -7.22 16.27 8.50
C LEU A 72 -5.68 16.45 8.47
N PRO A 73 -5.05 17.15 9.45
CA PRO A 73 -3.58 17.23 9.50
C PRO A 73 -2.90 15.88 9.68
N LEU A 74 -3.49 14.97 10.47
CA LEU A 74 -2.97 13.63 10.70
C LEU A 74 -3.07 12.79 9.41
N ALA A 75 -4.23 12.75 8.77
CA ALA A 75 -4.45 12.05 7.51
C ALA A 75 -3.53 12.58 6.39
N PHE A 76 -3.30 13.90 6.34
CA PHE A 76 -2.34 14.52 5.42
C PHE A 76 -0.90 14.06 5.71
N ALA A 77 -0.49 14.05 6.98
CA ALA A 77 0.83 13.55 7.37
C ALA A 77 1.02 12.06 6.98
N MET A 78 0.01 11.22 7.21
CA MET A 78 0.00 9.82 6.79
C MET A 78 0.16 9.68 5.28
N THR A 79 -0.54 10.52 4.49
CA THR A 79 -0.42 10.57 3.03
C THR A 79 1.01 10.94 2.60
N MET A 80 1.62 11.95 3.24
CA MET A 80 3.00 12.33 2.94
C MET A 80 4.01 11.23 3.25
N ILE A 81 3.82 10.48 4.35
CA ILE A 81 4.66 9.35 4.71
C ILE A 81 4.56 8.25 3.64
N LEU A 82 3.35 7.89 3.20
CA LEU A 82 3.17 6.87 2.15
C LEU A 82 3.74 7.31 0.81
N LEU A 83 3.48 8.54 0.35
CA LEU A 83 4.05 9.05 -0.90
C LEU A 83 5.58 9.07 -0.85
N THR A 84 6.18 9.43 0.30
CA THR A 84 7.63 9.34 0.48
C THR A 84 8.10 7.89 0.41
N SER A 85 7.37 6.95 1.00
CA SER A 85 7.71 5.52 0.93
C SER A 85 7.63 4.97 -0.50
N SER A 86 6.70 5.47 -1.30
CA SER A 86 6.58 5.17 -2.72
C SER A 86 7.83 5.62 -3.48
N LEU A 87 8.32 6.83 -3.24
CA LEU A 87 9.57 7.33 -3.83
C LEU A 87 10.77 6.46 -3.44
N THR A 88 10.87 6.06 -2.17
CA THR A 88 11.98 5.16 -1.74
C THR A 88 11.93 3.81 -2.44
N SER A 89 10.75 3.28 -2.72
CA SER A 89 10.55 2.06 -3.51
C SER A 89 11.03 2.23 -4.96
N VAL A 90 10.77 3.38 -5.61
CA VAL A 90 11.30 3.69 -6.94
C VAL A 90 12.83 3.74 -6.93
N TYR A 91 13.44 4.38 -5.92
CA TYR A 91 14.90 4.38 -5.78
C TYR A 91 15.49 2.99 -5.60
N ALA A 92 14.81 2.09 -4.90
CA ALA A 92 15.23 0.70 -4.82
C ALA A 92 15.25 0.04 -6.21
N MET A 93 14.25 0.28 -7.05
CA MET A 93 14.21 -0.25 -8.43
C MET A 93 15.29 0.38 -9.32
N TYR A 94 15.61 1.66 -9.15
CA TYR A 94 16.73 2.30 -9.83
C TYR A 94 18.07 1.63 -9.48
N HIS A 95 18.33 1.34 -8.19
CA HIS A 95 19.52 0.60 -7.76
C HIS A 95 19.54 -0.85 -8.29
N MET A 96 18.38 -1.48 -8.45
CA MET A 96 18.28 -2.81 -9.05
C MET A 96 18.73 -2.80 -10.52
N LYS A 97 18.34 -1.80 -11.31
CA LYS A 97 18.81 -1.62 -12.69
C LYS A 97 20.32 -1.46 -12.77
N ASN A 98 20.92 -0.76 -11.80
CA ASN A 98 22.35 -0.54 -11.72
C ASN A 98 23.14 -1.68 -11.06
N PHE A 99 22.53 -2.86 -10.87
CA PHE A 99 23.13 -4.03 -10.21
C PHE A 99 23.70 -3.74 -8.81
N ASN A 100 23.14 -2.75 -8.10
CA ASN A 100 23.56 -2.39 -6.74
C ASN A 100 22.63 -3.01 -5.69
N PHE A 101 22.94 -4.24 -5.31
CA PHE A 101 22.11 -4.98 -4.36
C PHE A 101 22.00 -4.34 -2.97
N LYS A 102 23.10 -3.75 -2.46
CA LYS A 102 23.08 -3.05 -1.18
C LYS A 102 22.11 -1.86 -1.21
N GLY A 103 22.12 -1.10 -2.31
CA GLY A 103 21.18 -0.01 -2.52
C GLY A 103 19.73 -0.50 -2.53
N VAL A 104 19.43 -1.59 -3.23
CA VAL A 104 18.08 -2.19 -3.23
C VAL A 104 17.61 -2.52 -1.81
N GLN A 105 18.44 -3.20 -1.03
CA GLN A 105 18.08 -3.58 0.34
C GLN A 105 17.90 -2.38 1.26
N THR A 106 18.77 -1.38 1.18
CA THR A 106 18.68 -0.17 2.00
C THR A 106 17.41 0.60 1.70
N TRP A 107 17.12 0.88 0.42
CA TRP A 107 15.94 1.64 0.06
C TRP A 107 14.63 0.89 0.32
N MET A 108 14.59 -0.43 0.08
CA MET A 108 13.44 -1.26 0.49
C MET A 108 13.28 -1.31 2.01
N GLY A 109 14.37 -1.32 2.78
CA GLY A 109 14.33 -1.21 4.24
C GLY A 109 13.72 0.10 4.71
N ILE A 110 14.09 1.22 4.10
CA ILE A 110 13.49 2.54 4.38
C ILE A 110 12.00 2.53 4.06
N THR A 111 11.59 1.94 2.93
CA THR A 111 10.17 1.77 2.56
C THR A 111 9.40 1.02 3.66
N VAL A 112 9.96 -0.08 4.19
CA VAL A 112 9.34 -0.83 5.28
C VAL A 112 9.19 0.01 6.56
N ILE A 113 10.21 0.79 6.93
CA ILE A 113 10.17 1.65 8.13
C ILE A 113 9.07 2.71 7.97
N LEU A 114 9.00 3.39 6.83
CA LEU A 114 7.95 4.39 6.56
C LEU A 114 6.55 3.76 6.54
N GLY A 115 6.41 2.57 5.96
CA GLY A 115 5.16 1.81 5.99
C GLY A 115 4.73 1.40 7.39
N LEU A 116 5.68 1.02 8.27
CA LEU A 116 5.39 0.75 9.68
C LEU A 116 4.98 2.01 10.45
N CYS A 117 5.59 3.16 10.16
CA CYS A 117 5.16 4.45 10.72
C CYS A 117 3.72 4.78 10.32
N PHE A 118 3.38 4.61 9.03
CA PHE A 118 2.01 4.79 8.55
C PHE A 118 1.02 3.87 9.28
N LEU A 119 1.32 2.58 9.34
CA LEU A 119 0.46 1.59 10.02
C LEU A 119 0.26 1.91 11.51
N GLY A 120 1.32 2.39 12.18
CA GLY A 120 1.24 2.84 13.58
C GLY A 120 0.28 4.02 13.76
N LEU A 121 0.30 4.98 12.84
CA LEU A 121 -0.62 6.12 12.85
C LEU A 121 -2.06 5.70 12.53
N GLU A 122 -2.26 4.77 11.59
CA GLU A 122 -3.58 4.22 11.26
C GLU A 122 -4.21 3.47 12.45
N ILE A 123 -3.42 2.66 13.16
CA ILE A 123 -3.89 1.99 14.38
C ILE A 123 -4.21 3.00 15.48
N TYR A 124 -3.40 4.05 15.63
CA TYR A 124 -3.67 5.14 16.59
C TYR A 124 -4.98 5.86 16.27
N GLU A 125 -5.22 6.16 15.00
CA GLU A 125 -6.45 6.80 14.52
C GLU A 125 -7.69 5.92 14.81
N PHE A 126 -7.61 4.63 14.51
CA PHE A 126 -8.68 3.68 14.81
C PHE A 126 -8.97 3.57 16.31
N TYR A 127 -7.91 3.52 17.13
CA TYR A 127 -8.06 3.52 18.57
C TYR A 127 -8.79 4.77 19.07
N HIS A 128 -8.43 5.93 18.53
CA HIS A 128 -9.08 7.20 18.88
C HIS A 128 -10.57 7.23 18.50
N TYR A 129 -10.93 6.74 17.31
CA TYR A 129 -12.33 6.67 16.87
C TYR A 129 -13.17 5.74 17.75
N VAL A 130 -12.65 4.58 18.10
CA VAL A 130 -13.37 3.63 18.96
C VAL A 130 -13.61 4.22 20.35
N HIS A 131 -12.64 4.95 20.94
CA HIS A 131 -12.79 5.60 22.24
C HIS A 131 -13.73 6.82 22.19
N ALA A 132 -13.83 7.50 21.06
CA ALA A 132 -14.80 8.56 20.84
C ALA A 132 -16.25 8.04 20.68
N GLY A 133 -16.46 6.72 20.78
CA GLY A 133 -17.77 6.09 20.62
C GLY A 133 -18.16 5.75 19.18
N PHE A 134 -17.28 6.02 18.21
CA PHE A 134 -17.47 5.70 16.82
C PHE A 134 -16.95 4.27 16.52
N GLY A 135 -17.72 3.27 16.93
CA GLY A 135 -17.35 1.86 16.76
C GLY A 135 -17.94 1.24 15.47
N TYR A 136 -17.38 0.10 15.06
CA TYR A 136 -17.81 -0.66 13.87
C TYR A 136 -19.33 -0.92 13.80
N ARG A 137 -19.99 -1.15 14.94
CA ARG A 137 -21.42 -1.50 15.03
C ARG A 137 -22.35 -0.31 15.25
N HIS A 138 -21.82 0.92 15.23
CA HIS A 138 -22.59 2.10 15.58
C HIS A 138 -23.60 2.49 14.48
N SER A 139 -23.22 2.37 13.19
CA SER A 139 -24.07 2.67 12.04
C SER A 139 -23.61 1.91 10.80
N ALA A 140 -24.46 1.85 9.75
CA ALA A 140 -24.08 1.28 8.46
C ALA A 140 -22.91 2.04 7.82
N PHE A 141 -22.90 3.36 7.95
CA PHE A 141 -21.79 4.23 7.53
C PHE A 141 -20.48 3.86 8.24
N SER A 142 -20.52 3.74 9.59
CA SER A 142 -19.36 3.35 10.39
C SER A 142 -18.81 1.99 9.93
N SER A 143 -19.68 0.99 9.73
CA SER A 143 -19.28 -0.31 9.22
C SER A 143 -18.60 -0.24 7.86
N ALA A 144 -19.14 0.57 6.93
CA ALA A 144 -18.55 0.75 5.60
C ALA A 144 -17.18 1.44 5.67
N PHE A 145 -17.03 2.48 6.52
CA PHE A 145 -15.77 3.17 6.76
C PHE A 145 -14.70 2.22 7.31
N PHE A 146 -14.98 1.53 8.42
CA PHE A 146 -14.02 0.61 9.02
C PHE A 146 -13.69 -0.57 8.11
N THR A 147 -14.63 -1.02 7.27
CA THR A 147 -14.36 -2.10 6.31
C THR A 147 -13.43 -1.60 5.20
N LEU A 148 -13.67 -0.43 4.62
CA LEU A 148 -12.85 0.13 3.55
C LEU A 148 -11.42 0.42 4.03
N VAL A 149 -11.27 1.21 5.10
CA VAL A 149 -9.96 1.61 5.62
C VAL A 149 -9.23 0.41 6.24
N GLY A 150 -9.93 -0.46 6.98
CA GLY A 150 -9.34 -1.67 7.57
C GLY A 150 -8.89 -2.69 6.53
N THR A 151 -9.61 -2.84 5.41
CA THR A 151 -9.16 -3.70 4.29
C THR A 151 -7.89 -3.12 3.67
N HIS A 152 -7.81 -1.80 3.51
CA HIS A 152 -6.58 -1.15 3.05
C HIS A 152 -5.42 -1.40 4.02
N GLY A 153 -5.59 -1.18 5.31
CA GLY A 153 -4.58 -1.46 6.35
C GLY A 153 -4.11 -2.91 6.35
N LEU A 154 -5.02 -3.87 6.13
CA LEU A 154 -4.66 -5.28 5.97
C LEU A 154 -3.73 -5.50 4.76
N HIS A 155 -4.00 -4.85 3.62
CA HIS A 155 -3.14 -4.90 2.43
C HIS A 155 -1.77 -4.28 2.69
N VAL A 156 -1.70 -3.18 3.46
CA VAL A 156 -0.42 -2.59 3.91
C VAL A 156 0.37 -3.59 4.75
N ILE A 157 -0.27 -4.27 5.71
CA ILE A 157 0.39 -5.31 6.53
C ILE A 157 0.95 -6.43 5.66
N ILE A 158 0.15 -6.96 4.72
CA ILE A 158 0.59 -8.01 3.79
C ILE A 158 1.80 -7.54 2.98
N GLY A 159 1.77 -6.31 2.45
CA GLY A 159 2.88 -5.71 1.71
C GLY A 159 4.15 -5.58 2.56
N LEU A 160 4.04 -5.10 3.79
CA LEU A 160 5.15 -4.97 4.73
C LEU A 160 5.79 -6.33 5.07
N VAL A 161 4.97 -7.34 5.36
CA VAL A 161 5.45 -8.70 5.63
C VAL A 161 6.14 -9.27 4.40
N TRP A 162 5.55 -9.10 3.22
CA TRP A 162 6.11 -9.60 1.96
C TRP A 162 7.48 -8.97 1.64
N ILE A 163 7.57 -7.62 1.67
CA ILE A 163 8.83 -6.90 1.41
C ILE A 163 9.88 -7.29 2.46
N SER A 164 9.53 -7.37 3.74
CA SER A 164 10.44 -7.79 4.81
C SER A 164 10.96 -9.20 4.57
N CYS A 165 10.10 -10.16 4.24
CA CYS A 165 10.50 -11.53 3.89
C CYS A 165 11.45 -11.57 2.69
N LEU A 166 11.22 -10.72 1.66
CA LEU A 166 12.11 -10.62 0.51
C LEU A 166 13.50 -10.11 0.90
N ILE A 167 13.57 -9.07 1.75
CA ILE A 167 14.83 -8.52 2.25
C ILE A 167 15.60 -9.61 3.01
N PHE A 168 14.99 -10.22 4.03
CA PHE A 168 15.65 -11.24 4.86
C PHE A 168 16.11 -12.46 4.05
N ARG A 169 15.26 -12.96 3.15
CA ARG A 169 15.57 -14.14 2.34
C ARG A 169 16.73 -13.91 1.38
N ASN A 170 16.86 -12.72 0.85
CA ASN A 170 17.86 -12.41 -0.17
C ASN A 170 19.14 -11.77 0.37
N MET A 171 19.23 -11.46 1.68
CA MET A 171 20.43 -10.83 2.29
C MET A 171 21.74 -11.52 1.93
N LYS A 172 21.74 -12.86 1.86
CA LYS A 172 22.92 -13.68 1.56
C LYS A 172 23.05 -14.08 0.09
N ARG A 173 22.02 -13.87 -0.74
CA ARG A 173 21.96 -14.43 -2.12
C ARG A 173 22.41 -13.45 -3.21
N GLY A 174 22.46 -12.16 -2.89
CA GLY A 174 22.74 -11.12 -3.89
C GLY A 174 21.63 -10.94 -4.92
N LEU A 175 21.89 -10.13 -5.94
CA LEU A 175 20.95 -9.87 -7.04
C LEU A 175 21.14 -10.93 -8.13
N ASN A 176 20.03 -11.52 -8.59
CA ASN A 176 20.00 -12.49 -9.67
C ASN A 176 18.65 -12.41 -10.43
N LEU A 177 18.58 -13.02 -11.63
CA LEU A 177 17.36 -13.01 -12.46
C LEU A 177 16.16 -13.74 -11.83
N TYR A 178 16.37 -14.51 -10.78
CA TYR A 178 15.30 -15.18 -10.06
C TYR A 178 14.62 -14.27 -9.02
N ASN A 179 15.40 -13.41 -8.36
CA ASN A 179 14.85 -12.52 -7.31
C ASN A 179 14.45 -11.13 -7.83
N ALA A 180 15.06 -10.64 -8.92
CA ALA A 180 14.70 -9.35 -9.52
C ALA A 180 13.21 -9.20 -9.83
N PRO A 181 12.52 -10.18 -10.48
CA PRO A 181 11.07 -10.08 -10.70
C PRO A 181 10.25 -9.95 -9.41
N LYS A 182 10.71 -10.58 -8.32
CA LYS A 182 10.01 -10.55 -7.03
C LYS A 182 10.07 -9.16 -6.38
N TYR A 183 11.23 -8.51 -6.43
CA TYR A 183 11.35 -7.14 -5.95
C TYR A 183 10.52 -6.16 -6.77
N PHE A 184 10.52 -6.34 -8.09
CA PHE A 184 9.73 -5.51 -9.00
C PHE A 184 8.23 -5.65 -8.72
N VAL A 185 7.72 -6.87 -8.60
CA VAL A 185 6.31 -7.15 -8.30
C VAL A 185 5.92 -6.62 -6.91
N ALA A 186 6.80 -6.75 -5.91
CA ALA A 186 6.55 -6.20 -4.57
C ALA A 186 6.52 -4.66 -4.57
N SER A 187 7.38 -4.01 -5.35
CA SER A 187 7.35 -2.57 -5.55
C SER A 187 6.06 -2.13 -6.26
N LEU A 188 5.63 -2.85 -7.29
CA LEU A 188 4.38 -2.57 -8.00
C LEU A 188 3.15 -2.70 -7.08
N TYR A 189 3.14 -3.73 -6.23
CA TYR A 189 2.10 -3.89 -5.20
C TYR A 189 2.07 -2.70 -4.22
N TRP A 190 3.24 -2.24 -3.78
CA TRP A 190 3.36 -1.10 -2.88
C TRP A 190 2.79 0.17 -3.49
N HIS A 191 3.12 0.47 -4.76
CA HIS A 191 2.55 1.61 -5.48
C HIS A 191 1.04 1.50 -5.65
N PHE A 192 0.51 0.30 -5.89
CA PHE A 192 -0.93 0.08 -5.96
C PHE A 192 -1.63 0.45 -4.65
N ILE A 193 -1.09 0.01 -3.51
CA ILE A 193 -1.63 0.35 -2.18
C ILE A 193 -1.60 1.87 -1.96
N ASP A 194 -0.52 2.56 -2.33
CA ASP A 194 -0.42 4.01 -2.24
C ASP A 194 -1.50 4.73 -3.06
N VAL A 195 -1.76 4.27 -4.28
CA VAL A 195 -2.83 4.81 -5.12
C VAL A 195 -4.19 4.63 -4.46
N VAL A 196 -4.48 3.45 -3.92
CA VAL A 196 -5.72 3.18 -3.18
C VAL A 196 -5.84 4.12 -1.98
N TRP A 197 -4.74 4.37 -1.23
CA TRP A 197 -4.75 5.33 -0.12
C TRP A 197 -5.10 6.75 -0.56
N VAL A 198 -4.53 7.23 -1.67
CA VAL A 198 -4.88 8.56 -2.21
C VAL A 198 -6.37 8.67 -2.52
N PHE A 199 -6.99 7.61 -3.06
CA PHE A 199 -8.44 7.56 -3.25
C PHE A 199 -9.19 7.59 -1.92
N ILE A 200 -8.76 6.81 -0.91
CA ILE A 200 -9.35 6.84 0.44
C ILE A 200 -9.24 8.25 1.03
N PHE A 201 -8.05 8.85 1.01
CA PHE A 201 -7.84 10.20 1.49
C PHE A 201 -8.79 11.20 0.82
N THR A 202 -8.92 11.14 -0.50
CA THR A 202 -9.74 12.09 -1.25
C THR A 202 -11.23 11.87 -1.00
N VAL A 203 -11.72 10.62 -1.11
CA VAL A 203 -13.15 10.30 -1.06
C VAL A 203 -13.68 10.27 0.37
N VAL A 204 -12.89 9.78 1.32
CA VAL A 204 -13.34 9.62 2.70
C VAL A 204 -13.03 10.87 3.52
N TYR A 205 -11.76 11.30 3.56
CA TYR A 205 -11.34 12.40 4.43
C TYR A 205 -11.65 13.78 3.83
N LEU A 206 -11.21 14.02 2.58
CA LEU A 206 -11.34 15.35 1.99
C LEU A 206 -12.80 15.70 1.65
N MET A 207 -13.53 14.79 0.99
CA MET A 207 -14.96 15.00 0.71
C MET A 207 -15.80 15.00 1.99
N GLY A 208 -15.40 14.22 3.01
CA GLY A 208 -16.05 14.20 4.30
C GLY A 208 -15.93 15.52 5.07
N VAL A 209 -14.87 16.31 4.86
CA VAL A 209 -14.67 17.63 5.52
C VAL A 209 -15.29 18.76 4.72
N LEU A 210 -15.36 18.67 3.39
CA LEU A 210 -15.85 19.74 2.50
C LEU A 210 -17.37 19.67 2.23
N GLY A 211 -17.98 18.48 2.35
CA GLY A 211 -19.42 18.26 2.18
C GLY A 211 -20.15 18.32 3.48
#